data_248083bc1eccacdf1d5319e853e14e31
#
_entry.id   248083bc1eccacdf1d5319e853e14e31
#
_cell.length_a   1.000
_cell.length_b   1.000
_cell.length_c   1.000
_cell.angle_alpha   90.00
_cell.angle_beta   90.00
_cell.angle_gamma   90.00
#
_symmetry.space_group_name_H-M   'P 1'
#
loop_
_entity.id
_entity.type
_entity.pdbx_description
1 polymer ?
#
loop_
_entity_poly.entity_id
_entity_poly.type
_entity_poly.pdbx_seq_one_letter_code
_entity_poly.pdbx_strand_id
1 'polypeptide(L)'
;MEAGTQDVKWFVVVNPVAGGGRGLDHFPLISKLLRDEHVLCEPVFTEHKFHATELTVSAVKAGYRHIIVVGGDGTLHEVVNGLFIQQEVAPTEVLLAVVAVGTGNDWVRTFGIPNRYQDAIQAIKEQHSFLQDVGVISYEESHYRQSRYMANVAGAGFDAAVNRLFTHLQKKGRKGRWLYAWSMLRAFFSYKSTGMKVWVDDRLVYNNLLLSVAIGICKYNGGGMQQLPDAVADDGMFDMSLVRPIHIWHVLFRSRYLFNGGIYRIRHVLKERGSRIRIESSPEVSVEVDGELLGESPLEFSILHRAIRIVVSKQFLEQ
;
A
#
# COMPACT_ATOMS: atom_id res chain seq x y z
N MET A 1 13.78 -17.78 37.95
CA MET A 1 14.23 -16.45 37.52
C MET A 1 13.26 -16.03 36.45
N GLU A 2 12.27 -15.23 36.81
CA GLU A 2 11.36 -14.60 35.86
C GLU A 2 12.18 -13.63 35.04
N ALA A 3 12.24 -13.86 33.71
CA ALA A 3 12.79 -12.88 32.78
C ALA A 3 11.90 -11.65 32.88
N GLY A 4 12.43 -10.58 33.47
CA GLY A 4 11.75 -9.31 33.55
C GLY A 4 11.33 -8.90 32.15
N THR A 5 10.05 -8.76 31.94
CA THR A 5 9.48 -8.11 30.75
C THR A 5 10.04 -6.69 30.73
N GLN A 6 11.10 -6.46 29.93
CA GLN A 6 11.49 -5.10 29.61
C GLN A 6 10.26 -4.45 28.98
N ASP A 7 9.80 -3.36 29.59
CA ASP A 7 8.68 -2.57 29.05
C ASP A 7 9.01 -2.16 27.61
N VAL A 8 8.34 -2.79 26.66
CA VAL A 8 8.55 -2.59 25.23
C VAL A 8 8.13 -1.16 24.88
N LYS A 9 9.08 -0.33 24.44
CA LYS A 9 8.83 1.04 24.02
C LYS A 9 8.61 1.10 22.50
N TRP A 10 7.48 1.67 22.12
CA TRP A 10 7.09 1.88 20.72
C TRP A 10 7.51 3.27 20.22
N PHE A 11 8.12 3.32 19.05
CA PHE A 11 8.30 4.58 18.32
C PHE A 11 7.04 4.84 17.48
N VAL A 12 6.44 6.02 17.59
CA VAL A 12 5.17 6.33 16.92
C VAL A 12 5.40 7.39 15.86
N VAL A 13 5.34 7.01 14.59
CA VAL A 13 5.40 7.92 13.44
C VAL A 13 4.00 8.46 13.18
N VAL A 14 3.80 9.75 13.39
CA VAL A 14 2.51 10.41 13.24
C VAL A 14 2.51 11.32 12.02
N ASN A 15 1.66 11.04 11.04
CA ASN A 15 1.47 11.94 9.91
C ASN A 15 0.31 12.92 10.18
N PRO A 16 0.59 14.19 10.51
CA PRO A 16 -0.42 15.16 10.93
C PRO A 16 -1.43 15.49 9.83
N VAL A 17 -1.03 15.41 8.55
CA VAL A 17 -1.90 15.74 7.41
C VAL A 17 -2.67 14.54 6.86
N ALA A 18 -2.42 13.33 7.37
CA ALA A 18 -3.12 12.13 6.95
C ALA A 18 -4.64 12.28 7.12
N GLY A 19 -5.40 11.72 6.16
CA GLY A 19 -6.85 11.80 6.17
C GLY A 19 -7.43 13.21 6.07
N GLY A 20 -6.66 14.17 5.54
CA GLY A 20 -7.08 15.57 5.43
C GLY A 20 -6.96 16.36 6.73
N GLY A 21 -6.01 16.00 7.61
CA GLY A 21 -5.74 16.63 8.90
C GLY A 21 -6.15 15.76 10.10
N ARG A 22 -6.86 14.65 9.88
CA ARG A 22 -7.28 13.74 10.96
C ARG A 22 -6.10 13.18 11.77
N GLY A 23 -4.92 13.05 11.16
CA GLY A 23 -3.73 12.63 11.87
C GLY A 23 -3.41 13.51 13.06
N LEU A 24 -3.48 14.83 12.90
CA LEU A 24 -3.30 15.80 13.97
C LEU A 24 -4.50 15.84 14.93
N ASP A 25 -5.71 15.95 14.37
CA ASP A 25 -6.95 16.14 15.15
C ASP A 25 -7.28 14.95 16.06
N HIS A 26 -7.01 13.73 15.60
CA HIS A 26 -7.34 12.49 16.33
C HIS A 26 -6.19 11.98 17.20
N PHE A 27 -4.96 12.47 17.01
CA PHE A 27 -3.80 11.99 17.77
C PHE A 27 -3.95 12.14 19.30
N PRO A 28 -4.54 13.22 19.85
CA PRO A 28 -4.79 13.31 21.29
C PRO A 28 -5.62 12.15 21.85
N LEU A 29 -6.65 11.70 21.11
CA LEU A 29 -7.45 10.53 21.45
C LEU A 29 -6.62 9.23 21.35
N ILE A 30 -5.88 9.04 20.26
CA ILE A 30 -5.02 7.87 20.05
C ILE A 30 -3.95 7.78 21.15
N SER A 31 -3.30 8.91 21.47
CA SER A 31 -2.29 8.97 22.52
C SER A 31 -2.87 8.66 23.92
N LYS A 32 -4.11 9.11 24.20
CA LYS A 32 -4.82 8.76 25.42
C LYS A 32 -5.06 7.26 25.48
N LEU A 33 -5.62 6.68 24.43
CA LEU A 33 -5.91 5.23 24.38
C LEU A 33 -4.64 4.37 24.53
N LEU A 34 -3.51 4.77 23.93
CA LEU A 34 -2.23 4.09 24.11
C LEU A 34 -1.79 4.11 25.58
N ARG A 35 -1.92 5.25 26.27
CA ARG A 35 -1.61 5.36 27.71
C ARG A 35 -2.56 4.55 28.57
N ASP A 36 -3.86 4.59 28.29
CA ASP A 36 -4.88 3.86 29.05
C ASP A 36 -4.63 2.33 28.97
N GLU A 37 -4.10 1.85 27.84
CA GLU A 37 -3.70 0.45 27.62
C GLU A 37 -2.24 0.15 28.04
N HIS A 38 -1.56 1.08 28.69
CA HIS A 38 -0.18 0.96 29.16
C HIS A 38 0.86 0.66 28.06
N VAL A 39 0.60 1.12 26.82
CA VAL A 39 1.55 1.03 25.72
C VAL A 39 2.54 2.18 25.85
N LEU A 40 3.77 1.88 26.26
CA LEU A 40 4.84 2.88 26.33
C LEU A 40 5.23 3.31 24.92
N CYS A 41 5.14 4.61 24.63
CA CYS A 41 5.37 5.10 23.27
C CYS A 41 6.04 6.48 23.25
N GLU A 42 6.79 6.73 22.16
CA GLU A 42 7.42 8.01 21.85
C GLU A 42 6.90 8.50 20.49
N PRO A 43 6.01 9.50 20.46
CA PRO A 43 5.46 10.04 19.22
C PRO A 43 6.37 11.09 18.60
N VAL A 44 6.55 10.97 17.27
CA VAL A 44 7.23 11.97 16.45
C VAL A 44 6.37 12.26 15.22
N PHE A 45 6.16 13.56 14.94
CA PHE A 45 5.36 14.01 13.82
C PHE A 45 6.19 14.15 12.55
N THR A 46 5.63 13.73 11.43
CA THR A 46 6.25 14.01 10.12
C THR A 46 6.04 15.46 9.73
N GLU A 47 7.06 16.08 9.10
CA GLU A 47 7.06 17.49 8.71
C GLU A 47 7.01 17.68 7.19
N HIS A 48 7.51 16.71 6.43
CA HIS A 48 7.61 16.77 4.97
C HIS A 48 7.46 15.38 4.34
N LYS A 49 7.39 15.31 3.02
CA LYS A 49 7.37 14.06 2.26
C LYS A 49 8.67 13.29 2.51
N PHE A 50 8.57 11.96 2.65
CA PHE A 50 9.64 11.02 3.02
C PHE A 50 10.20 11.16 4.45
N HIS A 51 9.68 12.06 5.28
CA HIS A 51 10.13 12.18 6.67
C HIS A 51 9.84 10.91 7.49
N ALA A 52 8.75 10.19 7.20
CA ALA A 52 8.48 8.90 7.87
C ALA A 52 9.56 7.84 7.56
N THR A 53 10.17 7.87 6.36
CA THR A 53 11.33 7.04 6.02
C THR A 53 12.55 7.39 6.89
N GLU A 54 12.87 8.67 6.99
CA GLU A 54 14.00 9.18 7.79
C GLU A 54 13.84 8.87 9.28
N LEU A 55 12.62 9.09 9.80
CA LEU A 55 12.27 8.77 11.19
C LEU A 55 12.39 7.28 11.48
N THR A 56 11.98 6.42 10.54
CA THR A 56 12.10 4.96 10.69
C THR A 56 13.57 4.54 10.76
N VAL A 57 14.41 5.04 9.85
CA VAL A 57 15.86 4.76 9.86
C VAL A 57 16.48 5.20 11.18
N SER A 58 16.16 6.41 11.64
CA SER A 58 16.67 6.97 12.89
C SER A 58 16.20 6.19 14.12
N ALA A 59 14.94 5.78 14.15
CA ALA A 59 14.37 4.99 15.25
C ALA A 59 15.06 3.62 15.35
N VAL A 60 15.21 2.91 14.23
CA VAL A 60 15.89 1.60 14.23
C VAL A 60 17.34 1.72 14.67
N LYS A 61 18.06 2.76 14.21
CA LYS A 61 19.43 3.08 14.63
C LYS A 61 19.51 3.42 16.12
N ALA A 62 18.49 4.07 16.69
CA ALA A 62 18.39 4.36 18.12
C ALA A 62 17.99 3.13 18.97
N GLY A 63 17.81 1.95 18.35
CA GLY A 63 17.52 0.70 19.04
C GLY A 63 16.04 0.33 19.13
N TYR A 64 15.12 1.12 18.57
CA TYR A 64 13.70 0.75 18.51
C TYR A 64 13.48 -0.47 17.62
N ARG A 65 12.63 -1.38 18.07
CA ARG A 65 12.23 -2.60 17.35
C ARG A 65 10.69 -2.72 17.22
N HIS A 66 9.98 -1.69 17.69
CA HIS A 66 8.52 -1.62 17.66
C HIS A 66 8.13 -0.25 17.15
N ILE A 67 7.43 -0.21 16.00
CA ILE A 67 7.02 1.03 15.33
C ILE A 67 5.51 1.03 15.12
N ILE A 68 4.84 2.11 15.56
CA ILE A 68 3.43 2.38 15.25
C ILE A 68 3.35 3.47 14.19
N VAL A 69 2.63 3.21 13.11
CA VAL A 69 2.26 4.21 12.11
C VAL A 69 0.88 4.78 12.42
N VAL A 70 0.80 6.06 12.73
CA VAL A 70 -0.46 6.80 12.78
C VAL A 70 -0.59 7.59 11.49
N GLY A 71 -1.23 6.97 10.49
CA GLY A 71 -1.23 7.49 9.14
C GLY A 71 -2.20 6.76 8.20
N GLY A 72 -1.97 6.89 6.90
CA GLY A 72 -2.61 6.13 5.83
C GLY A 72 -1.59 5.31 5.04
N ASP A 73 -2.03 4.76 3.90
CA ASP A 73 -1.21 3.87 3.04
C ASP A 73 0.13 4.52 2.63
N GLY A 74 0.15 5.82 2.29
CA GLY A 74 1.39 6.52 1.94
C GLY A 74 2.38 6.65 3.11
N THR A 75 1.91 6.88 4.35
CA THR A 75 2.79 6.91 5.52
C THR A 75 3.37 5.53 5.80
N LEU A 76 2.56 4.49 5.66
CA LEU A 76 3.01 3.11 5.76
C LEU A 76 4.07 2.79 4.69
N HIS A 77 3.83 3.18 3.44
CA HIS A 77 4.79 3.03 2.34
C HIS A 77 6.16 3.64 2.68
N GLU A 78 6.18 4.88 3.21
CA GLU A 78 7.41 5.53 3.65
C GLU A 78 8.10 4.76 4.78
N VAL A 79 7.37 4.27 5.79
CA VAL A 79 7.92 3.49 6.91
C VAL A 79 8.49 2.17 6.42
N VAL A 80 7.78 1.44 5.55
CA VAL A 80 8.28 0.19 4.95
C VAL A 80 9.58 0.45 4.19
N ASN A 81 9.64 1.49 3.36
CA ASN A 81 10.88 1.86 2.68
C ASN A 81 12.01 2.17 3.67
N GLY A 82 11.74 2.84 4.78
CA GLY A 82 12.70 3.09 5.85
C GLY A 82 13.25 1.81 6.48
N LEU A 83 12.40 0.79 6.67
CA LEU A 83 12.82 -0.52 7.19
C LEU A 83 13.81 -1.24 6.27
N PHE A 84 13.73 -1.04 4.96
CA PHE A 84 14.67 -1.65 4.02
C PHE A 84 15.90 -0.79 3.71
N ILE A 85 15.84 0.53 3.94
CA ILE A 85 16.97 1.45 3.74
C ILE A 85 17.94 1.39 4.92
N GLN A 86 17.45 1.19 6.16
CA GLN A 86 18.31 1.01 7.32
C GLN A 86 19.14 -0.29 7.19
N GLN A 87 20.31 -0.31 7.79
CA GLN A 87 21.26 -1.43 7.70
C GLN A 87 21.61 -2.03 9.07
N GLU A 88 20.88 -1.65 10.12
CA GLU A 88 21.18 -2.06 11.50
C GLU A 88 20.69 -3.48 11.81
N VAL A 89 19.48 -3.82 11.32
CA VAL A 89 18.83 -5.13 11.59
C VAL A 89 17.99 -5.57 10.39
N ALA A 90 17.65 -6.86 10.35
CA ALA A 90 16.70 -7.36 9.36
C ALA A 90 15.32 -6.68 9.56
N PRO A 91 14.61 -6.28 8.49
CA PRO A 91 13.27 -5.67 8.62
C PRO A 91 12.27 -6.50 9.42
N THR A 92 12.41 -7.82 9.42
CA THR A 92 11.59 -8.76 10.20
C THR A 92 11.82 -8.71 11.71
N GLU A 93 12.92 -8.12 12.17
CA GLU A 93 13.18 -7.90 13.59
C GLU A 93 12.40 -6.70 14.15
N VAL A 94 11.86 -5.86 13.27
CA VAL A 94 11.02 -4.72 13.66
C VAL A 94 9.55 -5.12 13.55
N LEU A 95 8.81 -4.99 14.65
CA LEU A 95 7.36 -5.18 14.66
C LEU A 95 6.67 -3.88 14.27
N LEU A 96 5.92 -3.91 13.17
CA LEU A 96 5.21 -2.78 12.61
C LEU A 96 3.71 -2.86 12.93
N ALA A 97 3.16 -1.80 13.48
CA ALA A 97 1.73 -1.68 13.75
C ALA A 97 1.15 -0.43 13.06
N VAL A 98 -0.14 -0.45 12.75
CA VAL A 98 -0.82 0.67 12.08
C VAL A 98 -2.09 1.07 12.81
N VAL A 99 -2.23 2.37 13.10
CA VAL A 99 -3.47 3.03 13.49
C VAL A 99 -3.91 3.89 12.33
N ALA A 100 -4.91 3.40 11.60
CA ALA A 100 -5.31 3.99 10.33
C ALA A 100 -6.14 5.26 10.51
N VAL A 101 -5.60 6.40 10.08
CA VAL A 101 -6.29 7.70 10.05
C VAL A 101 -6.46 8.23 8.61
N GLY A 102 -5.93 7.52 7.62
CA GLY A 102 -6.02 7.85 6.20
C GLY A 102 -7.45 7.80 5.65
N THR A 103 -7.60 8.11 4.37
CA THR A 103 -8.90 8.06 3.68
C THR A 103 -9.16 6.71 3.01
N GLY A 104 -8.13 6.10 2.40
CA GLY A 104 -8.21 4.80 1.73
C GLY A 104 -8.13 3.65 2.74
N ASN A 105 -7.00 3.59 3.42
CA ASN A 105 -6.67 2.55 4.39
C ASN A 105 -6.83 1.15 3.79
N ASP A 106 -6.32 0.98 2.57
CA ASP A 106 -6.52 -0.23 1.78
C ASP A 106 -5.70 -1.39 2.31
N TRP A 107 -4.47 -1.12 2.76
CA TRP A 107 -3.60 -2.12 3.35
C TRP A 107 -4.21 -2.76 4.61
N VAL A 108 -4.70 -1.95 5.57
CA VAL A 108 -5.28 -2.46 6.82
C VAL A 108 -6.52 -3.32 6.59
N ARG A 109 -7.24 -3.11 5.47
CA ARG A 109 -8.40 -3.94 5.08
C ARG A 109 -7.99 -5.38 4.76
N THR A 110 -6.84 -5.57 4.10
CA THR A 110 -6.32 -6.91 3.78
C THR A 110 -6.07 -7.73 5.04
N PHE A 111 -5.55 -7.10 6.09
CA PHE A 111 -5.18 -7.76 7.34
C PHE A 111 -6.27 -7.69 8.42
N GLY A 112 -7.48 -7.24 8.08
CA GLY A 112 -8.57 -7.13 9.05
C GLY A 112 -8.24 -6.25 10.26
N ILE A 113 -7.30 -5.31 10.11
CA ILE A 113 -6.93 -4.39 11.19
C ILE A 113 -8.10 -3.44 11.44
N PRO A 114 -8.58 -3.33 12.70
CA PRO A 114 -9.77 -2.56 12.99
C PRO A 114 -9.62 -1.06 12.70
N ASN A 115 -10.68 -0.46 12.15
CA ASN A 115 -10.71 1.01 11.94
C ASN A 115 -11.03 1.78 13.24
N ARG A 116 -11.60 1.13 14.26
CA ARG A 116 -11.80 1.75 15.57
C ARG A 116 -10.47 1.79 16.31
N TYR A 117 -10.06 2.96 16.75
CA TYR A 117 -8.76 3.16 17.40
C TYR A 117 -8.57 2.29 18.63
N GLN A 118 -9.61 2.10 19.44
CA GLN A 118 -9.56 1.25 20.61
C GLN A 118 -9.22 -0.21 20.27
N ASP A 119 -9.87 -0.75 19.23
CA ASP A 119 -9.66 -2.14 18.80
C ASP A 119 -8.28 -2.30 18.13
N ALA A 120 -7.82 -1.29 17.37
CA ALA A 120 -6.49 -1.28 16.79
C ALA A 120 -5.39 -1.24 17.89
N ILE A 121 -5.58 -0.44 18.92
CA ILE A 121 -4.64 -0.34 20.04
C ILE A 121 -4.66 -1.62 20.89
N GLN A 122 -5.81 -2.27 21.05
CA GLN A 122 -5.89 -3.59 21.68
C GLN A 122 -5.06 -4.63 20.91
N ALA A 123 -5.15 -4.64 19.56
CA ALA A 123 -4.32 -5.53 18.74
C ALA A 123 -2.81 -5.22 18.91
N ILE A 124 -2.44 -3.94 19.02
CA ILE A 124 -1.06 -3.52 19.29
C ILE A 124 -0.57 -4.05 20.66
N LYS A 125 -1.42 -4.02 21.67
CA LYS A 125 -1.11 -4.54 23.00
C LYS A 125 -0.93 -6.07 22.99
N GLU A 126 -1.76 -6.77 22.24
CA GLU A 126 -1.72 -8.22 22.10
C GLU A 126 -0.51 -8.71 21.28
N GLN A 127 0.02 -7.89 20.40
CA GLN A 127 1.21 -8.14 19.55
C GLN A 127 1.14 -9.45 18.74
N HIS A 128 -0.06 -9.91 18.38
CA HIS A 128 -0.16 -10.99 17.41
C HIS A 128 0.45 -10.51 16.10
N SER A 129 1.37 -11.31 15.54
CA SER A 129 2.14 -10.87 14.38
C SER A 129 2.04 -11.83 13.21
N PHE A 130 2.16 -11.26 12.01
CA PHE A 130 2.15 -11.95 10.74
C PHE A 130 3.37 -11.51 9.92
N LEU A 131 3.99 -12.44 9.18
CA LEU A 131 5.07 -12.13 8.27
C LEU A 131 4.50 -11.92 6.88
N GLN A 132 4.61 -10.68 6.38
CA GLN A 132 4.10 -10.27 5.09
C GLN A 132 5.23 -10.23 4.05
N ASP A 133 4.91 -10.56 2.82
CA ASP A 133 5.75 -10.35 1.65
C ASP A 133 5.90 -8.86 1.34
N VAL A 134 7.00 -8.50 0.69
CA VAL A 134 7.25 -7.14 0.21
C VAL A 134 7.71 -7.19 -1.24
N GLY A 135 7.11 -6.38 -2.08
CA GLY A 135 7.54 -6.23 -3.47
C GLY A 135 8.71 -5.25 -3.58
N VAL A 136 9.58 -5.50 -4.55
CA VAL A 136 10.55 -4.52 -5.03
C VAL A 136 10.18 -4.19 -6.47
N ILE A 137 9.93 -2.92 -6.73
CA ILE A 137 9.71 -2.43 -8.10
C ILE A 137 10.93 -1.65 -8.57
N SER A 138 11.36 -1.92 -9.81
CA SER A 138 12.29 -1.07 -10.55
C SER A 138 11.55 -0.39 -11.71
N TYR A 139 11.83 0.88 -11.91
CA TYR A 139 11.18 1.75 -12.89
C TYR A 139 12.17 2.80 -13.42
N GLU A 140 11.81 3.50 -14.49
CA GLU A 140 12.59 4.62 -15.00
C GLU A 140 12.03 5.97 -14.50
N GLU A 141 12.90 6.83 -14.03
CA GLU A 141 12.59 8.21 -13.66
C GLU A 141 13.73 9.13 -14.14
N SER A 142 13.40 10.11 -14.99
CA SER A 142 14.38 11.04 -15.57
C SER A 142 15.59 10.34 -16.23
N HIS A 143 15.32 9.23 -16.94
CA HIS A 143 16.33 8.37 -17.60
C HIS A 143 17.24 7.58 -16.64
N TYR A 144 16.91 7.50 -15.36
CA TYR A 144 17.63 6.68 -14.39
C TYR A 144 16.74 5.58 -13.88
N ARG A 145 17.32 4.38 -13.73
CA ARG A 145 16.64 3.27 -13.09
C ARG A 145 16.60 3.50 -11.58
N GLN A 146 15.42 3.52 -11.03
CA GLN A 146 15.13 3.65 -9.61
C GLN A 146 14.47 2.38 -9.08
N SER A 147 14.46 2.22 -7.77
CA SER A 147 13.73 1.13 -7.13
C SER A 147 13.01 1.60 -5.86
N ARG A 148 11.90 0.92 -5.53
CA ARG A 148 11.09 1.15 -4.33
C ARG A 148 10.58 -0.17 -3.78
N TYR A 149 10.35 -0.18 -2.48
CA TYR A 149 9.65 -1.27 -1.79
C TYR A 149 8.15 -0.98 -1.76
N MET A 150 7.34 -2.01 -1.97
CA MET A 150 5.88 -1.92 -1.95
C MET A 150 5.28 -2.94 -0.98
N ALA A 151 4.31 -2.52 -0.19
CA ALA A 151 3.64 -3.35 0.79
C ALA A 151 2.21 -3.72 0.40
N ASN A 152 1.62 -3.06 -0.59
CA ASN A 152 0.21 -3.23 -0.94
C ASN A 152 0.04 -3.55 -2.44
N VAL A 153 -0.26 -2.56 -3.26
CA VAL A 153 -0.59 -2.72 -4.69
C VAL A 153 0.08 -1.63 -5.51
N ALA A 154 0.61 -2.01 -6.67
CA ALA A 154 1.04 -1.11 -7.74
C ALA A 154 0.02 -1.10 -8.88
N GLY A 155 -0.19 0.07 -9.48
CA GLY A 155 -1.05 0.26 -10.65
C GLY A 155 -0.30 0.92 -11.80
N ALA A 156 -0.29 0.31 -12.98
CA ALA A 156 0.32 0.88 -14.17
C ALA A 156 -0.73 1.26 -15.21
N GLY A 157 -0.50 2.36 -15.92
CA GLY A 157 -1.39 2.85 -16.96
C GLY A 157 -2.54 3.69 -16.41
N PHE A 158 -3.79 3.24 -16.56
CA PHE A 158 -4.98 4.01 -16.15
C PHE A 158 -4.97 4.34 -14.64
N ASP A 159 -4.58 3.42 -13.77
CA ASP A 159 -4.55 3.64 -12.32
C ASP A 159 -3.59 4.78 -11.96
N ALA A 160 -2.39 4.81 -12.53
CA ALA A 160 -1.44 5.90 -12.35
C ALA A 160 -1.98 7.24 -12.91
N ALA A 161 -2.73 7.22 -14.03
CA ALA A 161 -3.36 8.42 -14.60
C ALA A 161 -4.47 8.97 -13.67
N VAL A 162 -5.26 8.10 -13.05
CA VAL A 162 -6.27 8.47 -12.03
C VAL A 162 -5.59 9.12 -10.84
N ASN A 163 -4.54 8.49 -10.31
CA ASN A 163 -3.79 9.00 -9.16
C ASN A 163 -3.14 10.36 -9.45
N ARG A 164 -2.54 10.51 -10.64
CA ARG A 164 -1.98 11.80 -11.09
C ARG A 164 -3.03 12.91 -11.08
N LEU A 165 -4.22 12.65 -11.63
CA LEU A 165 -5.31 13.62 -11.65
C LEU A 165 -5.83 13.93 -10.25
N PHE A 166 -6.01 12.91 -9.43
CA PHE A 166 -6.46 13.04 -8.04
C PHE A 166 -5.50 13.92 -7.22
N THR A 167 -4.21 13.61 -7.26
CA THR A 167 -3.16 14.36 -6.56
C THR A 167 -3.07 15.82 -7.06
N HIS A 168 -3.19 16.05 -8.37
CA HIS A 168 -3.22 17.40 -8.92
C HIS A 168 -4.41 18.23 -8.40
N LEU A 169 -5.59 17.63 -8.30
CA LEU A 169 -6.79 18.29 -7.78
C LEU A 169 -6.70 18.56 -6.28
N GLN A 170 -6.11 17.64 -5.50
CA GLN A 170 -5.83 17.86 -4.08
C GLN A 170 -4.88 19.03 -3.86
N LYS A 171 -3.81 19.14 -4.65
CA LYS A 171 -2.87 20.28 -4.60
C LYS A 171 -3.57 21.62 -4.93
N LYS A 172 -4.64 21.59 -5.73
CA LYS A 172 -5.50 22.76 -6.01
C LYS A 172 -6.57 23.03 -4.92
N GLY A 173 -6.46 22.39 -3.75
CA GLY A 173 -7.35 22.60 -2.61
C GLY A 173 -8.69 21.87 -2.69
N ARG A 174 -8.93 21.05 -3.71
CA ARG A 174 -10.15 20.24 -3.78
C ARG A 174 -10.05 19.06 -2.79
N LYS A 175 -11.09 18.87 -1.99
CA LYS A 175 -11.18 17.82 -0.98
C LYS A 175 -12.53 17.12 -1.10
N GLY A 176 -12.64 15.90 -0.56
CA GLY A 176 -13.89 15.17 -0.44
C GLY A 176 -13.82 13.75 -1.00
N ARG A 177 -14.68 12.88 -0.45
CA ARG A 177 -14.74 11.44 -0.76
C ARG A 177 -15.08 11.14 -2.25
N TRP A 178 -15.75 12.06 -2.93
CA TRP A 178 -16.12 11.91 -4.34
C TRP A 178 -15.03 12.34 -5.32
N LEU A 179 -13.94 12.96 -4.82
CA LEU A 179 -12.88 13.47 -5.68
C LEU A 179 -12.18 12.34 -6.45
N TYR A 180 -11.95 11.19 -5.79
CA TYR A 180 -11.33 10.03 -6.42
C TYR A 180 -12.23 9.44 -7.52
N ALA A 181 -13.53 9.23 -7.23
CA ALA A 181 -14.50 8.74 -8.21
C ALA A 181 -14.62 9.68 -9.43
N TRP A 182 -14.61 11.00 -9.20
CA TRP A 182 -14.61 11.98 -10.28
C TRP A 182 -13.31 11.95 -11.08
N SER A 183 -12.15 11.78 -10.42
CA SER A 183 -10.87 11.63 -11.09
C SER A 183 -10.82 10.39 -11.96
N MET A 184 -11.37 9.28 -11.48
CA MET A 184 -11.51 8.03 -12.24
C MET A 184 -12.40 8.24 -13.49
N LEU A 185 -13.56 8.84 -13.34
CA LEU A 185 -14.46 9.09 -14.47
C LEU A 185 -13.82 10.00 -15.51
N ARG A 186 -13.17 11.09 -15.10
CA ARG A 186 -12.49 12.03 -15.99
C ARG A 186 -11.29 11.38 -16.67
N ALA A 187 -10.48 10.62 -15.95
CA ALA A 187 -9.36 9.90 -16.54
C ALA A 187 -9.82 8.89 -17.58
N PHE A 188 -10.95 8.23 -17.37
CA PHE A 188 -11.50 7.25 -18.30
C PHE A 188 -11.78 7.84 -19.70
N PHE A 189 -12.24 9.07 -19.78
CA PHE A 189 -12.50 9.73 -21.08
C PHE A 189 -11.25 10.29 -21.75
N SER A 190 -10.16 10.48 -21.00
CA SER A 190 -8.92 11.06 -21.52
C SER A 190 -7.81 10.04 -21.77
N TYR A 191 -7.81 8.93 -21.01
CA TYR A 191 -6.79 7.90 -21.09
C TYR A 191 -7.04 6.93 -22.26
N LYS A 192 -5.98 6.63 -23.02
CA LYS A 192 -6.02 5.64 -24.11
C LYS A 192 -5.28 4.39 -23.68
N SER A 193 -5.86 3.24 -23.97
CA SER A 193 -5.18 1.96 -23.79
C SER A 193 -3.87 1.91 -24.57
N THR A 194 -2.84 1.35 -23.94
CA THR A 194 -1.47 1.34 -24.44
C THR A 194 -1.04 -0.08 -24.76
N GLY A 195 -0.21 -0.25 -25.79
CA GLY A 195 0.41 -1.53 -26.10
C GLY A 195 1.39 -1.94 -25.01
N MET A 196 1.12 -3.06 -24.37
CA MET A 196 1.96 -3.58 -23.28
C MET A 196 2.35 -5.02 -23.56
N LYS A 197 3.62 -5.35 -23.26
CA LYS A 197 4.10 -6.70 -23.15
C LYS A 197 4.31 -7.01 -21.68
N VAL A 198 3.74 -8.12 -21.22
CA VAL A 198 3.81 -8.55 -19.81
C VAL A 198 4.41 -9.94 -19.74
N TRP A 199 5.48 -10.07 -18.98
CA TRP A 199 6.10 -11.35 -18.66
C TRP A 199 5.89 -11.66 -17.18
N VAL A 200 5.62 -12.93 -16.90
CA VAL A 200 5.51 -13.52 -15.56
C VAL A 200 6.44 -14.72 -15.50
N ASP A 201 7.40 -14.68 -14.58
CA ASP A 201 8.43 -15.72 -14.40
C ASP A 201 9.08 -16.10 -15.74
N ASP A 202 9.51 -15.08 -16.50
CA ASP A 202 10.14 -15.14 -17.83
C ASP A 202 9.23 -15.61 -18.98
N ARG A 203 7.96 -15.95 -18.72
CA ARG A 203 6.97 -16.32 -19.73
C ARG A 203 6.19 -15.10 -20.21
N LEU A 204 6.16 -14.83 -21.51
CA LEU A 204 5.30 -13.79 -22.09
C LEU A 204 3.82 -14.21 -21.97
N VAL A 205 3.07 -13.57 -21.09
CA VAL A 205 1.66 -13.88 -20.82
C VAL A 205 0.71 -12.97 -21.58
N TYR A 206 1.16 -11.76 -21.93
CA TYR A 206 0.33 -10.81 -22.66
C TYR A 206 1.14 -9.92 -23.60
N ASN A 207 0.60 -9.63 -24.80
CA ASN A 207 1.20 -8.75 -25.78
C ASN A 207 0.10 -8.10 -26.64
N ASN A 208 -0.56 -7.08 -26.12
CA ASN A 208 -1.61 -6.33 -26.80
C ASN A 208 -1.94 -5.04 -26.03
N LEU A 209 -3.04 -4.37 -26.41
CA LEU A 209 -3.55 -3.19 -25.71
C LEU A 209 -4.08 -3.52 -24.32
N LEU A 210 -3.61 -2.81 -23.30
CA LEU A 210 -4.14 -2.79 -21.93
C LEU A 210 -4.59 -1.39 -21.54
N LEU A 211 -5.66 -1.31 -20.78
CA LEU A 211 -6.11 -0.11 -20.10
C LEU A 211 -5.32 0.10 -18.81
N SER A 212 -5.19 -0.94 -18.01
CA SER A 212 -4.53 -0.93 -16.70
C SER A 212 -3.95 -2.29 -16.37
N VAL A 213 -2.93 -2.28 -15.51
CA VAL A 213 -2.36 -3.45 -14.86
C VAL A 213 -2.28 -3.15 -13.38
N ALA A 214 -2.94 -3.96 -12.54
CA ALA A 214 -2.75 -3.97 -11.09
C ALA A 214 -1.87 -5.16 -10.71
N ILE A 215 -0.87 -4.93 -9.85
CA ILE A 215 0.06 -5.94 -9.35
C ILE A 215 0.16 -5.75 -7.85
N GLY A 216 -0.04 -6.79 -7.06
CA GLY A 216 0.03 -6.62 -5.62
C GLY A 216 0.18 -7.88 -4.81
N ILE A 217 0.45 -7.63 -3.55
CA ILE A 217 0.57 -8.59 -2.46
C ILE A 217 -0.75 -8.63 -1.67
N CYS A 218 -1.47 -7.50 -1.66
CA CYS A 218 -2.71 -7.31 -0.93
C CYS A 218 -3.91 -7.16 -1.86
N LYS A 219 -5.11 -7.26 -1.29
CA LYS A 219 -6.37 -7.38 -2.05
C LYS A 219 -6.94 -6.04 -2.54
N TYR A 220 -6.69 -4.95 -1.78
CA TYR A 220 -7.42 -3.69 -1.93
C TYR A 220 -6.52 -2.56 -2.44
N ASN A 221 -7.09 -1.73 -3.31
CA ASN A 221 -6.50 -0.48 -3.77
C ASN A 221 -7.61 0.56 -4.06
N GLY A 222 -7.28 1.85 -4.08
CA GLY A 222 -8.15 2.92 -4.50
C GLY A 222 -9.38 3.15 -3.61
N GLY A 223 -9.28 2.89 -2.29
CA GLY A 223 -10.34 3.16 -1.32
C GLY A 223 -11.35 2.02 -1.16
N GLY A 224 -10.88 0.79 -1.14
CA GLY A 224 -11.67 -0.42 -0.90
C GLY A 224 -12.05 -1.21 -2.13
N MET A 225 -11.51 -0.87 -3.31
CA MET A 225 -11.68 -1.71 -4.49
C MET A 225 -10.83 -2.97 -4.37
N GLN A 226 -11.45 -4.14 -4.55
CA GLN A 226 -10.76 -5.43 -4.58
C GLN A 226 -10.24 -5.70 -5.98
N GLN A 227 -9.12 -5.06 -6.33
CA GLN A 227 -8.49 -5.28 -7.64
C GLN A 227 -7.80 -6.65 -7.74
N LEU A 228 -7.40 -7.22 -6.60
CA LEU A 228 -6.70 -8.50 -6.49
C LEU A 228 -7.36 -9.36 -5.39
N PRO A 229 -8.62 -9.80 -5.56
CA PRO A 229 -9.39 -10.44 -4.48
C PRO A 229 -8.79 -11.75 -3.96
N ASP A 230 -7.98 -12.43 -4.79
CA ASP A 230 -7.38 -13.71 -4.46
C ASP A 230 -5.94 -13.58 -3.91
N ALA A 231 -5.44 -12.34 -3.72
CA ALA A 231 -4.09 -12.11 -3.24
C ALA A 231 -3.88 -12.69 -1.84
N VAL A 232 -2.72 -13.35 -1.66
CA VAL A 232 -2.26 -13.95 -0.40
C VAL A 232 -0.94 -13.28 -0.03
N ALA A 233 -0.91 -12.67 1.15
CA ALA A 233 0.14 -11.72 1.49
C ALA A 233 1.46 -12.36 2.00
N ASP A 234 1.58 -13.70 2.00
CA ASP A 234 2.76 -14.41 2.53
C ASP A 234 3.12 -15.68 1.74
N ASP A 235 2.74 -15.77 0.47
CA ASP A 235 2.97 -16.98 -0.33
C ASP A 235 4.11 -16.85 -1.38
N GLY A 236 4.81 -15.70 -1.35
CA GLY A 236 5.94 -15.46 -2.24
C GLY A 236 5.54 -15.13 -3.69
N MET A 237 4.30 -14.71 -3.92
CA MET A 237 3.80 -14.39 -5.25
C MET A 237 3.06 -13.05 -5.29
N PHE A 238 3.15 -12.38 -6.45
CA PHE A 238 2.22 -11.32 -6.80
C PHE A 238 0.97 -11.90 -7.45
N ASP A 239 -0.18 -11.37 -7.09
CA ASP A 239 -1.38 -11.46 -7.91
C ASP A 239 -1.44 -10.28 -8.89
N MET A 240 -2.04 -10.50 -10.07
CA MET A 240 -2.10 -9.50 -11.12
C MET A 240 -3.44 -9.50 -11.83
N SER A 241 -3.98 -8.30 -12.06
CA SER A 241 -5.15 -8.06 -12.90
C SER A 241 -4.76 -7.26 -14.13
N LEU A 242 -4.92 -7.86 -15.32
CA LEU A 242 -4.70 -7.22 -16.61
C LEU A 242 -6.05 -6.76 -17.17
N VAL A 243 -6.28 -5.45 -17.22
CA VAL A 243 -7.54 -4.88 -17.72
C VAL A 243 -7.39 -4.52 -19.19
N ARG A 244 -8.07 -5.26 -20.07
CA ARG A 244 -8.15 -4.97 -21.50
C ARG A 244 -9.01 -3.72 -21.77
N PRO A 245 -8.92 -3.12 -22.98
CA PRO A 245 -9.81 -2.02 -23.36
C PRO A 245 -11.27 -2.35 -23.08
N ILE A 246 -11.96 -1.46 -22.40
CA ILE A 246 -13.34 -1.65 -21.92
C ILE A 246 -14.15 -0.37 -22.16
N HIS A 247 -15.42 -0.52 -22.50
CA HIS A 247 -16.33 0.61 -22.63
C HIS A 247 -16.85 1.10 -21.27
N ILE A 248 -17.09 2.42 -21.15
CA ILE A 248 -17.58 3.06 -19.91
C ILE A 248 -18.85 2.39 -19.35
N TRP A 249 -19.76 1.95 -20.21
CA TRP A 249 -20.97 1.25 -19.77
C TRP A 249 -20.69 -0.05 -19.01
N HIS A 250 -19.66 -0.79 -19.41
CA HIS A 250 -19.25 -1.98 -18.66
C HIS A 250 -18.71 -1.62 -17.27
N VAL A 251 -17.97 -0.51 -17.18
CA VAL A 251 -17.44 -0.01 -15.90
C VAL A 251 -18.62 0.39 -14.98
N LEU A 252 -19.56 1.18 -15.49
CA LEU A 252 -20.70 1.67 -14.71
C LEU A 252 -21.61 0.53 -14.22
N PHE A 253 -22.02 -0.37 -15.13
CA PHE A 253 -22.93 -1.47 -14.76
C PHE A 253 -22.27 -2.59 -13.95
N ARG A 254 -20.95 -2.71 -14.01
CA ARG A 254 -20.19 -3.75 -13.31
C ARG A 254 -19.29 -3.23 -12.20
N SER A 255 -19.39 -1.95 -11.86
CA SER A 255 -18.59 -1.31 -10.77
C SER A 255 -18.71 -2.03 -9.43
N ARG A 256 -19.87 -2.67 -9.15
CA ARG A 256 -20.06 -3.50 -7.95
C ARG A 256 -19.01 -4.61 -7.81
N TYR A 257 -18.53 -5.15 -8.94
CA TYR A 257 -17.53 -6.22 -8.93
C TYR A 257 -16.14 -5.75 -8.44
N LEU A 258 -15.87 -4.43 -8.50
CA LEU A 258 -14.68 -3.86 -7.92
C LEU A 258 -14.69 -3.88 -6.37
N PHE A 259 -15.86 -3.97 -5.74
CA PHE A 259 -16.00 -3.88 -4.29
C PHE A 259 -16.42 -5.20 -3.61
N ASN A 260 -16.77 -6.22 -4.37
CA ASN A 260 -17.25 -7.51 -3.84
C ASN A 260 -16.39 -8.71 -4.28
N GLY A 261 -15.14 -8.45 -4.73
CA GLY A 261 -14.23 -9.49 -5.19
C GLY A 261 -14.58 -10.14 -6.53
N GLY A 262 -15.59 -9.62 -7.22
CA GLY A 262 -16.08 -10.21 -8.48
C GLY A 262 -15.35 -9.73 -9.74
N ILE A 263 -14.21 -9.05 -9.62
CA ILE A 263 -13.52 -8.42 -10.76
C ILE A 263 -13.19 -9.41 -11.89
N TYR A 264 -12.84 -10.65 -11.56
CA TYR A 264 -12.52 -11.70 -12.55
C TYR A 264 -13.74 -12.25 -13.29
N ARG A 265 -14.98 -11.88 -12.88
CA ARG A 265 -16.22 -12.15 -13.66
C ARG A 265 -16.38 -11.18 -14.83
N ILE A 266 -15.54 -10.14 -14.89
CA ILE A 266 -15.54 -9.18 -16.00
C ILE A 266 -14.67 -9.78 -17.12
N ARG A 267 -15.27 -10.11 -18.27
CA ARG A 267 -14.58 -10.76 -19.42
C ARG A 267 -13.31 -10.02 -19.89
N HIS A 268 -13.21 -8.71 -19.62
CA HIS A 268 -12.06 -7.88 -20.01
C HIS A 268 -10.92 -7.90 -19.00
N VAL A 269 -11.08 -8.57 -17.87
CA VAL A 269 -10.04 -8.70 -16.83
C VAL A 269 -9.47 -10.11 -16.91
N LEU A 270 -8.14 -10.19 -17.04
CA LEU A 270 -7.38 -11.44 -16.98
C LEU A 270 -6.64 -11.48 -15.64
N LYS A 271 -6.54 -12.66 -15.07
CA LYS A 271 -5.77 -12.95 -13.87
C LYS A 271 -4.47 -13.63 -14.26
N GLU A 272 -3.36 -13.16 -13.70
CA GLU A 272 -2.06 -13.82 -13.74
C GLU A 272 -1.44 -13.79 -12.35
N ARG A 273 -0.40 -14.62 -12.15
CA ARG A 273 0.27 -14.76 -10.87
C ARG A 273 1.71 -15.22 -11.05
N GLY A 274 2.64 -14.66 -10.27
CA GLY A 274 4.06 -15.07 -10.33
C GLY A 274 4.93 -14.26 -9.39
N SER A 275 6.18 -14.67 -9.25
CA SER A 275 7.16 -14.06 -8.34
C SER A 275 7.99 -12.94 -8.97
N ARG A 276 8.11 -12.96 -10.31
CA ARG A 276 8.81 -11.92 -11.09
C ARG A 276 7.93 -11.46 -12.24
N ILE A 277 7.77 -10.14 -12.36
CA ILE A 277 6.94 -9.55 -13.41
C ILE A 277 7.78 -8.49 -14.13
N ARG A 278 7.71 -8.49 -15.47
CA ARG A 278 8.28 -7.44 -16.31
C ARG A 278 7.21 -6.88 -17.22
N ILE A 279 7.16 -5.55 -17.31
CA ILE A 279 6.24 -4.84 -18.20
C ILE A 279 7.03 -3.86 -19.06
N GLU A 280 6.87 -4.00 -20.37
CA GLU A 280 7.30 -3.02 -21.36
C GLU A 280 6.07 -2.43 -22.05
N SER A 281 6.11 -1.15 -22.39
CA SER A 281 5.00 -0.49 -23.08
C SER A 281 5.48 0.49 -24.14
N SER A 282 4.63 0.73 -25.11
CA SER A 282 4.83 1.76 -26.12
C SER A 282 3.49 2.43 -26.46
N PRO A 283 3.34 3.75 -26.18
CA PRO A 283 4.26 4.60 -25.42
C PRO A 283 4.44 4.14 -23.96
N GLU A 284 5.42 4.74 -23.29
CA GLU A 284 5.69 4.49 -21.87
C GLU A 284 4.46 4.77 -21.00
N VAL A 285 4.26 3.96 -19.97
CA VAL A 285 3.18 4.14 -19.01
C VAL A 285 3.73 4.44 -17.62
N SER A 286 3.09 5.38 -16.95
CA SER A 286 3.40 5.69 -15.57
C SER A 286 2.92 4.59 -14.63
N VAL A 287 3.60 4.48 -13.48
CA VAL A 287 3.25 3.57 -12.39
C VAL A 287 2.99 4.34 -11.10
N GLU A 288 2.03 3.86 -10.33
CA GLU A 288 1.83 4.22 -8.93
C GLU A 288 2.08 3.01 -8.04
N VAL A 289 2.54 3.22 -6.82
CA VAL A 289 2.81 2.16 -5.84
C VAL A 289 2.32 2.64 -4.47
N ASP A 290 1.45 1.86 -3.84
CA ASP A 290 0.86 2.16 -2.53
C ASP A 290 0.26 3.58 -2.45
N GLY A 291 -0.25 4.08 -3.60
CA GLY A 291 -0.81 5.42 -3.74
C GLY A 291 0.18 6.53 -4.10
N GLU A 292 1.48 6.24 -4.22
CA GLU A 292 2.52 7.21 -4.62
C GLU A 292 2.85 7.06 -6.10
N LEU A 293 2.79 8.19 -6.85
CA LEU A 293 3.25 8.22 -8.24
C LEU A 293 4.78 8.11 -8.29
N LEU A 294 5.26 7.17 -9.07
CA LEU A 294 6.67 6.96 -9.37
C LEU A 294 6.98 7.32 -10.83
N GLY A 295 7.95 6.64 -11.43
CA GLY A 295 8.35 6.84 -12.83
C GLY A 295 7.46 6.09 -13.84
N GLU A 296 8.12 5.59 -14.87
CA GLU A 296 7.50 5.01 -16.05
C GLU A 296 8.12 3.64 -16.40
N SER A 297 7.49 2.94 -17.33
CA SER A 297 8.03 1.68 -17.89
C SER A 297 9.35 1.93 -18.65
N PRO A 298 10.24 0.87 -18.73
CA PRO A 298 10.01 -0.51 -18.33
C PRO A 298 9.94 -0.71 -16.82
N LEU A 299 9.04 -1.61 -16.38
CA LEU A 299 8.82 -1.94 -14.98
C LEU A 299 9.27 -3.36 -14.72
N GLU A 300 9.96 -3.59 -13.61
CA GLU A 300 10.30 -4.92 -13.13
C GLU A 300 9.91 -5.06 -11.66
N PHE A 301 9.27 -6.18 -11.34
CA PHE A 301 8.86 -6.51 -9.99
C PHE A 301 9.47 -7.82 -9.56
N SER A 302 9.93 -7.87 -8.32
CA SER A 302 10.38 -9.09 -7.63
C SER A 302 9.85 -9.09 -6.21
N ILE A 303 9.65 -10.26 -5.64
CA ILE A 303 9.09 -10.40 -4.29
C ILE A 303 10.15 -10.82 -3.29
N LEU A 304 10.10 -10.23 -2.11
CA LEU A 304 10.82 -10.62 -0.91
C LEU A 304 9.82 -11.35 -0.01
N HIS A 305 9.98 -12.67 0.08
CA HIS A 305 9.05 -13.52 0.81
C HIS A 305 9.16 -13.30 2.32
N ARG A 306 8.02 -13.06 2.99
CA ARG A 306 7.90 -12.89 4.45
C ARG A 306 8.91 -11.89 5.02
N ALA A 307 8.99 -10.72 4.41
CA ALA A 307 10.09 -9.78 4.60
C ALA A 307 9.84 -8.67 5.65
N ILE A 308 8.60 -8.47 6.08
CA ILE A 308 8.26 -7.57 7.21
C ILE A 308 7.34 -8.28 8.20
N ARG A 309 7.45 -7.90 9.49
CA ARG A 309 6.60 -8.39 10.56
C ARG A 309 5.60 -7.32 10.99
N ILE A 310 4.32 -7.63 10.88
CA ILE A 310 3.22 -6.71 11.13
C ILE A 310 2.33 -7.19 12.28
N VAL A 311 1.74 -6.25 13.03
CA VAL A 311 0.69 -6.55 14.00
C VAL A 311 -0.62 -6.79 13.29
N VAL A 312 -1.30 -7.87 13.64
CA VAL A 312 -2.63 -8.24 13.13
C VAL A 312 -3.56 -8.59 14.29
N SER A 313 -4.86 -8.63 14.04
CA SER A 313 -5.81 -9.13 15.04
C SER A 313 -5.70 -10.66 15.16
N LYS A 314 -6.03 -11.19 16.35
CA LYS A 314 -6.12 -12.64 16.54
C LYS A 314 -7.07 -13.31 15.54
N GLN A 315 -8.20 -12.66 15.26
CA GLN A 315 -9.19 -13.14 14.31
C GLN A 315 -8.63 -13.30 12.88
N PHE A 316 -7.66 -12.49 12.47
CA PHE A 316 -7.00 -12.62 11.16
C PHE A 316 -6.18 -13.91 11.07
N LEU A 317 -5.52 -14.33 12.16
CA LEU A 317 -4.70 -15.55 12.19
C LEU A 317 -5.52 -16.86 12.23
N GLU A 318 -6.82 -16.75 12.53
CA GLU A 318 -7.75 -17.89 12.61
C GLU A 318 -8.50 -18.14 11.27
N GLN A 319 -8.27 -17.32 10.23
CA GLN A 319 -8.84 -17.44 8.88
C GLN A 319 -7.98 -18.29 7.96
#